data_3c4d0d34164831d60e13342c0758a5ee
#
_entry.id   3c4d0d34164831d60e13342c0758a5ee
#
_cell.length_a   1.000
_cell.length_b   1.000
_cell.length_c   1.000
_cell.angle_alpha   90.00
_cell.angle_beta   90.00
_cell.angle_gamma   90.00
#
_symmetry.space_group_name_H-M   'P 1'
#
loop_
_entity.id
_entity.type
_entity.pdbx_description
1 polymer ?
#
loop_
_entity_poly.entity_id
_entity_poly.type
_entity_poly.pdbx_seq_one_letter_code
_entity_poly.pdbx_strand_id
1 'polypeptide(L)'
;LDNLLKWTKSQIGRMNTVFQEVDISEVVVFASKMSDLVAQVKNIAVEYDIPGPITVPCDVDMVKTIMRNLMSNAIKYSNEGGRIVISVRETPTHAVISVRDFGTGISEENLPKLLNPEIHYTTYGTKNEEGSGLGLQLVQDLTRRNGGELTIESTLGEGSTFTFTIAKVQPKSETVEDSEGGGIARP
;
A
#
# COMPACT_ATOMS: atom_id res chain seq x y z
N LEU A 1 -17.66 9.96 11.12
CA LEU A 1 -16.75 9.32 10.13
C LEU A 1 -15.79 10.36 9.50
N ASP A 2 -16.32 11.52 9.03
CA ASP A 2 -15.51 12.60 8.42
C ASP A 2 -14.42 13.16 9.33
N ASN A 3 -14.68 13.24 10.64
CA ASN A 3 -13.70 13.69 11.62
C ASN A 3 -12.55 12.70 11.81
N LEU A 4 -12.82 11.39 11.73
CA LEU A 4 -11.80 10.35 11.83
C LEU A 4 -10.91 10.36 10.58
N LEU A 5 -11.50 10.57 9.40
CA LEU A 5 -10.78 10.74 8.13
C LEU A 5 -9.87 11.97 8.13
N LYS A 6 -10.40 13.12 8.56
CA LYS A 6 -9.61 14.35 8.68
C LYS A 6 -8.49 14.20 9.69
N TRP A 7 -8.76 13.52 10.82
CA TRP A 7 -7.75 13.23 11.84
C TRP A 7 -6.66 12.30 11.31
N THR A 8 -7.04 11.20 10.64
CA THR A 8 -6.09 10.25 10.03
C THR A 8 -5.23 10.93 8.97
N LYS A 9 -5.82 11.74 8.07
CA LYS A 9 -5.07 12.53 7.09
C LYS A 9 -4.13 13.55 7.74
N SER A 10 -4.55 14.18 8.84
CA SER A 10 -3.70 15.11 9.60
C SER A 10 -2.53 14.39 10.28
N GLN A 11 -2.75 13.20 10.83
CA GLN A 11 -1.68 12.40 11.44
C GLN A 11 -0.68 11.91 10.38
N ILE A 12 -1.17 11.41 9.25
CA ILE A 12 -0.33 11.00 8.12
C ILE A 12 0.46 12.20 7.59
N GLY A 13 -0.16 13.39 7.49
CA GLY A 13 0.51 14.63 7.07
C GLY A 13 1.69 15.05 7.97
N ARG A 14 1.68 14.65 9.24
CA ARG A 14 2.72 14.95 10.23
C ARG A 14 3.77 13.84 10.38
N MET A 15 3.57 12.67 9.78
CA MET A 15 4.56 11.60 9.82
C MET A 15 5.76 11.98 8.95
N ASN A 16 6.93 12.08 9.55
CA ASN A 16 8.18 12.21 8.81
C ASN A 16 8.42 10.91 8.04
N THR A 17 8.73 11.01 6.76
CA THR A 17 9.12 9.86 5.94
C THR A 17 10.59 9.54 6.19
N VAL A 18 10.89 8.31 6.60
CA VAL A 18 12.25 7.85 6.86
C VAL A 18 12.66 6.85 5.79
N PHE A 19 13.40 7.30 4.78
CA PHE A 19 13.88 6.44 3.72
C PHE A 19 15.08 5.60 4.16
N GLN A 20 15.04 4.30 3.84
CA GLN A 20 16.11 3.34 4.06
C GLN A 20 16.33 2.54 2.77
N GLU A 21 17.58 2.32 2.39
CA GLU A 21 17.93 1.40 1.31
C GLU A 21 17.71 -0.04 1.79
N VAL A 22 16.74 -0.71 1.19
CA VAL A 22 16.36 -2.06 1.59
C VAL A 22 16.09 -2.94 0.37
N ASP A 23 16.19 -4.25 0.55
CA ASP A 23 15.60 -5.21 -0.38
C ASP A 23 14.07 -5.21 -0.21
N ILE A 24 13.37 -4.61 -1.18
CA ILE A 24 11.90 -4.53 -1.14
C ILE A 24 11.25 -5.90 -1.24
N SER A 25 11.90 -6.87 -1.87
CA SER A 25 11.40 -8.25 -1.98
C SER A 25 11.28 -8.89 -0.60
N GLU A 26 12.27 -8.71 0.27
CA GLU A 26 12.22 -9.20 1.65
C GLU A 26 11.14 -8.49 2.47
N VAL A 27 11.04 -7.16 2.34
CA VAL A 27 10.02 -6.37 3.07
C VAL A 27 8.60 -6.81 2.69
N VAL A 28 8.35 -7.01 1.40
CA VAL A 28 7.03 -7.45 0.88
C VAL A 28 6.69 -8.85 1.36
N VAL A 29 7.62 -9.80 1.29
CA VAL A 29 7.42 -11.17 1.80
C VAL A 29 7.15 -11.17 3.30
N PHE A 30 7.96 -10.43 4.07
CA PHE A 30 7.76 -10.33 5.52
C PHE A 30 6.39 -9.76 5.88
N ALA A 31 6.01 -8.65 5.25
CA ALA A 31 4.74 -7.96 5.53
C ALA A 31 3.53 -8.82 5.15
N SER A 32 3.59 -9.56 4.04
CA SER A 32 2.48 -10.44 3.62
C SER A 32 2.30 -11.64 4.54
N LYS A 33 3.39 -12.23 5.06
CA LYS A 33 3.33 -13.35 6.02
C LYS A 33 2.58 -13.00 7.32
N MET A 34 2.49 -11.74 7.68
CA MET A 34 1.68 -11.32 8.83
C MET A 34 0.18 -11.60 8.64
N SER A 35 -0.27 -11.84 7.41
CA SER A 35 -1.65 -12.19 7.06
C SER A 35 -1.89 -13.69 6.87
N ASP A 36 -0.86 -14.54 7.01
CA ASP A 36 -0.93 -15.97 6.71
C ASP A 36 -2.01 -16.70 7.52
N LEU A 37 -2.12 -16.41 8.81
CA LEU A 37 -3.13 -17.03 9.67
C LEU A 37 -4.56 -16.72 9.19
N VAL A 38 -4.81 -15.48 8.77
CA VAL A 38 -6.13 -15.05 8.29
C VAL A 38 -6.41 -15.70 6.93
N ALA A 39 -5.41 -15.80 6.05
CA ALA A 39 -5.52 -16.49 4.77
C ALA A 39 -5.81 -17.98 4.97
N GLN A 40 -5.13 -18.63 5.92
CA GLN A 40 -5.33 -20.06 6.26
C GLN A 40 -6.75 -20.34 6.76
N VAL A 41 -7.34 -19.48 7.60
CA VAL A 41 -8.73 -19.64 8.08
C VAL A 41 -9.73 -19.69 6.92
N LYS A 42 -9.42 -19.03 5.81
CA LYS A 42 -10.23 -19.01 4.59
C LYS A 42 -9.73 -19.98 3.51
N ASN A 43 -8.75 -20.83 3.85
CA ASN A 43 -8.08 -21.78 2.94
C ASN A 43 -7.52 -21.10 1.68
N ILE A 44 -7.03 -19.86 1.78
CA ILE A 44 -6.48 -19.11 0.65
C ILE A 44 -4.98 -19.43 0.54
N ALA A 45 -4.53 -19.85 -0.64
CA ALA A 45 -3.12 -20.02 -0.97
C ALA A 45 -2.47 -18.67 -1.28
N VAL A 46 -1.33 -18.36 -0.65
CA VAL A 46 -0.54 -17.18 -0.95
C VAL A 46 0.72 -17.61 -1.72
N GLU A 47 0.85 -17.15 -2.94
CA GLU A 47 1.93 -17.47 -3.86
C GLU A 47 2.83 -16.25 -4.09
N TYR A 48 4.13 -16.48 -4.28
CA TYR A 48 5.11 -15.43 -4.50
C TYR A 48 5.77 -15.60 -5.87
N ASP A 49 5.66 -14.56 -6.69
CA ASP A 49 6.35 -14.44 -7.98
C ASP A 49 7.38 -13.30 -7.87
N ILE A 50 8.53 -13.64 -7.28
CA ILE A 50 9.61 -12.71 -6.95
C ILE A 50 10.91 -13.30 -7.47
N PRO A 51 11.46 -12.80 -8.60
CA PRO A 51 12.62 -13.41 -9.26
C PRO A 51 13.94 -13.20 -8.50
N GLY A 52 14.01 -12.21 -7.64
CA GLY A 52 15.24 -11.91 -6.88
C GLY A 52 15.14 -10.63 -6.05
N PRO A 53 16.24 -10.23 -5.40
CA PRO A 53 16.31 -9.02 -4.59
C PRO A 53 16.25 -7.76 -5.47
N ILE A 54 15.50 -6.76 -5.00
CA ILE A 54 15.39 -5.44 -5.63
C ILE A 54 15.61 -4.38 -4.56
N THR A 55 16.74 -3.67 -4.65
CA THR A 55 17.08 -2.62 -3.68
C THR A 55 16.48 -1.28 -4.08
N VAL A 56 15.74 -0.65 -3.13
CA VAL A 56 15.15 0.68 -3.30
C VAL A 56 15.17 1.46 -1.99
N PRO A 57 15.25 2.79 -2.04
CA PRO A 57 15.02 3.64 -0.87
C PRO A 57 13.50 3.73 -0.60
N CYS A 58 13.05 3.24 0.54
CA CYS A 58 11.65 3.35 0.94
C CYS A 58 11.48 3.54 2.45
N ASP A 59 10.32 4.01 2.85
CA ASP A 59 9.89 3.96 4.24
C ASP A 59 9.28 2.59 4.51
N VAL A 60 10.00 1.76 5.24
CA VAL A 60 9.66 0.35 5.51
C VAL A 60 8.33 0.20 6.23
N ASP A 61 8.01 1.07 7.18
CA ASP A 61 6.76 0.99 7.95
C ASP A 61 5.56 1.41 7.09
N MET A 62 5.74 2.37 6.19
CA MET A 62 4.74 2.71 5.17
C MET A 62 4.48 1.53 4.24
N VAL A 63 5.53 0.87 3.74
CA VAL A 63 5.39 -0.32 2.87
C VAL A 63 4.67 -1.46 3.59
N LYS A 64 5.03 -1.75 4.84
CA LYS A 64 4.32 -2.75 5.66
C LYS A 64 2.84 -2.41 5.81
N THR A 65 2.51 -1.12 6.00
CA THR A 65 1.12 -0.67 6.12
C THR A 65 0.36 -0.80 4.79
N ILE A 66 0.99 -0.48 3.66
CA ILE A 66 0.44 -0.70 2.32
C ILE A 66 0.12 -2.19 2.14
N MET A 67 1.11 -3.06 2.35
CA MET A 67 0.95 -4.51 2.19
C MET A 67 -0.16 -5.08 3.09
N ARG A 68 -0.23 -4.67 4.35
CA ARG A 68 -1.28 -5.11 5.27
C ARG A 68 -2.68 -4.77 4.74
N ASN A 69 -2.88 -3.56 4.21
CA ASN A 69 -4.16 -3.14 3.65
C ASN A 69 -4.51 -3.91 2.37
N LEU A 70 -3.56 -4.07 1.46
CA LEU A 70 -3.78 -4.81 0.22
C LEU A 70 -4.03 -6.30 0.48
N MET A 71 -3.29 -6.93 1.38
CA MET A 71 -3.51 -8.33 1.78
C MET A 71 -4.86 -8.52 2.46
N SER A 72 -5.24 -7.61 3.36
CA SER A 72 -6.56 -7.64 4.00
C SER A 72 -7.69 -7.58 2.97
N ASN A 73 -7.57 -6.71 1.97
CA ASN A 73 -8.55 -6.62 0.87
C ASN A 73 -8.56 -7.90 0.03
N ALA A 74 -7.39 -8.39 -0.38
CA ALA A 74 -7.27 -9.60 -1.20
C ALA A 74 -7.90 -10.81 -0.50
N ILE A 75 -7.66 -11.00 0.81
CA ILE A 75 -8.27 -12.08 1.60
C ILE A 75 -9.78 -11.88 1.73
N LYS A 76 -10.22 -10.65 2.02
CA LYS A 76 -11.62 -10.31 2.21
C LYS A 76 -12.47 -10.63 0.98
N TYR A 77 -11.99 -10.30 -0.20
CA TYR A 77 -12.73 -10.45 -1.45
C TYR A 77 -12.43 -11.75 -2.21
N SER A 78 -11.46 -12.55 -1.78
CA SER A 78 -11.24 -13.90 -2.28
C SER A 78 -12.31 -14.86 -1.76
N ASN A 79 -12.66 -15.84 -2.61
CA ASN A 79 -13.49 -16.97 -2.21
C ASN A 79 -12.68 -17.93 -1.33
N GLU A 80 -13.37 -18.73 -0.53
CA GLU A 80 -12.75 -19.82 0.22
C GLU A 80 -12.09 -20.83 -0.73
N GLY A 81 -10.86 -21.26 -0.38
CA GLY A 81 -10.05 -22.14 -1.24
C GLY A 81 -9.41 -21.41 -2.42
N GLY A 82 -9.51 -20.08 -2.48
CA GLY A 82 -8.91 -19.25 -3.51
C GLY A 82 -7.40 -19.09 -3.39
N ARG A 83 -6.84 -18.17 -4.20
CA ARG A 83 -5.41 -17.85 -4.16
C ARG A 83 -5.15 -16.37 -4.28
N ILE A 84 -4.01 -15.94 -3.76
CA ILE A 84 -3.46 -14.58 -3.90
C ILE A 84 -2.05 -14.74 -4.44
N VAL A 85 -1.70 -13.94 -5.45
CA VAL A 85 -0.34 -13.91 -6.02
C VAL A 85 0.28 -12.55 -5.72
N ILE A 86 1.44 -12.56 -5.08
CA ILE A 86 2.24 -11.37 -4.80
C ILE A 86 3.43 -11.38 -5.75
N SER A 87 3.60 -10.31 -6.52
CA SER A 87 4.74 -10.19 -7.42
C SER A 87 5.54 -8.92 -7.14
N VAL A 88 6.85 -9.03 -7.32
CA VAL A 88 7.77 -7.88 -7.28
C VAL A 88 8.56 -7.87 -8.59
N ARG A 89 8.57 -6.74 -9.25
CA ARG A 89 9.31 -6.48 -10.49
C ARG A 89 10.01 -5.14 -10.39
N GLU A 90 10.85 -4.85 -11.36
CA GLU A 90 11.47 -3.55 -11.46
C GLU A 90 11.39 -2.98 -12.88
N THR A 91 11.34 -1.67 -12.95
CA THR A 91 11.57 -0.87 -14.15
C THR A 91 12.86 -0.08 -13.97
N PRO A 92 13.35 0.65 -14.97
CA PRO A 92 14.52 1.53 -14.78
C PRO A 92 14.36 2.56 -13.65
N THR A 93 13.12 2.96 -13.33
CA THR A 93 12.83 4.05 -12.40
C THR A 93 12.11 3.64 -11.12
N HIS A 94 11.46 2.48 -11.11
CA HIS A 94 10.61 2.05 -9.97
C HIS A 94 10.75 0.56 -9.68
N ALA A 95 10.57 0.19 -8.42
CA ALA A 95 10.09 -1.13 -8.06
C ALA A 95 8.57 -1.17 -8.22
N VAL A 96 8.04 -2.30 -8.69
CA VAL A 96 6.62 -2.52 -9.00
C VAL A 96 6.14 -3.71 -8.18
N ILE A 97 5.22 -3.49 -7.27
CA ILE A 97 4.70 -4.51 -6.37
C ILE A 97 3.22 -4.70 -6.65
N SER A 98 2.80 -5.94 -6.91
CA SER A 98 1.39 -6.26 -7.19
C SER A 98 0.87 -7.32 -6.24
N VAL A 99 -0.37 -7.13 -5.80
CA VAL A 99 -1.16 -8.12 -5.05
C VAL A 99 -2.39 -8.44 -5.90
N ARG A 100 -2.46 -9.67 -6.40
CA ARG A 100 -3.55 -10.17 -7.25
C ARG A 100 -4.38 -11.19 -6.49
N ASP A 101 -5.67 -10.95 -6.38
CA ASP A 101 -6.66 -11.93 -5.96
C ASP A 101 -7.45 -12.46 -7.16
N PHE A 102 -8.08 -13.62 -6.97
CA PHE A 102 -8.96 -14.28 -7.95
C PHE A 102 -10.37 -14.40 -7.36
N GLY A 103 -10.81 -13.32 -6.71
CA GLY A 103 -12.07 -13.26 -5.98
C GLY A 103 -13.21 -12.67 -6.79
N THR A 104 -14.04 -11.90 -6.11
CA THR A 104 -15.27 -11.35 -6.69
C THR A 104 -15.05 -10.31 -7.79
N GLY A 105 -13.85 -9.70 -7.83
CA GLY A 105 -13.58 -8.58 -8.71
C GLY A 105 -14.44 -7.36 -8.43
N ILE A 106 -14.25 -6.33 -9.25
CA ILE A 106 -14.91 -5.02 -9.12
C ILE A 106 -15.48 -4.65 -10.49
N SER A 107 -16.70 -4.18 -10.52
CA SER A 107 -17.33 -3.72 -11.77
C SER A 107 -16.65 -2.44 -12.28
N GLU A 108 -16.60 -2.28 -13.59
CA GLU A 108 -16.04 -1.11 -14.26
C GLU A 108 -16.64 0.21 -13.74
N GLU A 109 -17.94 0.21 -13.42
CA GLU A 109 -18.65 1.37 -12.85
C GLU A 109 -18.12 1.77 -11.46
N ASN A 110 -17.62 0.81 -10.67
CA ASN A 110 -17.19 1.03 -9.29
C ASN A 110 -15.68 1.31 -9.16
N LEU A 111 -14.87 0.93 -10.16
CA LEU A 111 -13.42 1.18 -10.13
C LEU A 111 -13.06 2.65 -9.89
N PRO A 112 -13.67 3.66 -10.57
CA PRO A 112 -13.34 5.06 -10.32
C PRO A 112 -13.68 5.55 -8.92
N LYS A 113 -14.64 4.89 -8.24
CA LYS A 113 -15.10 5.27 -6.89
C LYS A 113 -14.08 4.91 -5.81
N LEU A 114 -13.26 3.86 -6.05
CA LEU A 114 -12.32 3.33 -5.06
C LEU A 114 -11.18 4.28 -4.69
N LEU A 115 -10.68 5.03 -5.65
CA LEU A 115 -9.58 5.98 -5.48
C LEU A 115 -10.05 7.43 -5.32
N ASN A 116 -11.35 7.67 -5.37
CA ASN A 116 -11.91 9.01 -5.19
C ASN A 116 -11.99 9.33 -3.68
N PRO A 117 -11.25 10.34 -3.17
CA PRO A 117 -11.23 10.69 -1.76
C PRO A 117 -12.55 11.27 -1.24
N GLU A 118 -13.45 11.70 -2.13
CA GLU A 118 -14.77 12.25 -1.78
C GLU A 118 -15.85 11.17 -1.68
N ILE A 119 -15.57 9.96 -2.17
CA ILE A 119 -16.53 8.86 -2.21
C ILE A 119 -16.12 7.78 -1.21
N HIS A 120 -16.95 7.57 -0.19
CA HIS A 120 -16.86 6.40 0.67
C HIS A 120 -17.47 5.18 -0.02
N TYR A 121 -16.64 4.42 -0.73
CA TYR A 121 -17.08 3.19 -1.35
C TYR A 121 -16.60 1.99 -0.53
N THR A 122 -17.55 1.21 -0.02
CA THR A 122 -17.29 -0.07 0.63
C THR A 122 -18.29 -1.11 0.15
N THR A 123 -17.84 -2.37 0.09
CA THR A 123 -18.68 -3.52 -0.15
C THR A 123 -18.37 -4.58 0.91
N TYR A 124 -19.34 -5.46 1.15
CA TYR A 124 -19.12 -6.61 2.01
C TYR A 124 -18.17 -7.61 1.33
N GLY A 125 -17.30 -8.22 2.11
CA GLY A 125 -16.47 -9.34 1.65
C GLY A 125 -17.28 -10.61 1.45
N THR A 126 -16.62 -11.67 0.96
CA THR A 126 -17.26 -12.95 0.62
C THR A 126 -17.85 -13.69 1.83
N LYS A 127 -17.43 -13.34 3.04
CA LYS A 127 -17.99 -13.84 4.33
C LYS A 127 -18.65 -12.71 5.13
N ASN A 128 -19.25 -11.73 4.47
CA ASN A 128 -19.89 -10.56 5.10
C ASN A 128 -18.93 -9.67 5.93
N GLU A 129 -17.64 -9.69 5.63
CA GLU A 129 -16.67 -8.81 6.30
C GLU A 129 -16.93 -7.36 5.92
N GLU A 130 -17.08 -6.50 6.91
CA GLU A 130 -17.30 -5.07 6.73
C GLU A 130 -15.97 -4.34 6.50
N GLY A 131 -15.94 -3.33 5.63
CA GLY A 131 -14.78 -2.50 5.36
C GLY A 131 -14.97 -1.06 5.81
N SER A 132 -13.88 -0.40 6.25
CA SER A 132 -13.92 1.02 6.62
C SER A 132 -14.00 1.98 5.42
N GLY A 133 -13.70 1.49 4.20
CA GLY A 133 -13.58 2.33 3.00
C GLY A 133 -12.36 3.26 2.98
N LEU A 134 -11.50 3.20 4.01
CA LEU A 134 -10.37 4.10 4.20
C LEU A 134 -9.02 3.51 3.80
N GLY A 135 -8.95 2.17 3.71
CA GLY A 135 -7.69 1.47 3.52
C GLY A 135 -6.99 1.83 2.20
N LEU A 136 -7.72 1.95 1.11
CA LEU A 136 -7.14 2.29 -0.21
C LEU A 136 -6.70 3.76 -0.30
N GLN A 137 -7.39 4.67 0.35
CA GLN A 137 -6.95 6.07 0.44
C GLN A 137 -5.62 6.17 1.19
N LEU A 138 -5.49 5.44 2.30
CA LEU A 138 -4.24 5.34 3.04
C LEU A 138 -3.12 4.74 2.17
N VAL A 139 -3.39 3.65 1.46
CA VAL A 139 -2.44 3.03 0.52
C VAL A 139 -1.98 4.04 -0.53
N GLN A 140 -2.90 4.80 -1.12
CA GLN A 140 -2.58 5.81 -2.13
C GLN A 140 -1.67 6.92 -1.57
N ASP A 141 -1.96 7.42 -0.36
CA ASP A 141 -1.16 8.47 0.27
C ASP A 141 0.25 7.97 0.64
N LEU A 142 0.37 6.76 1.21
CA LEU A 142 1.67 6.18 1.57
C LEU A 142 2.50 5.83 0.33
N THR A 143 1.85 5.37 -0.74
CA THR A 143 2.52 5.10 -2.01
C THR A 143 3.10 6.38 -2.63
N ARG A 144 2.34 7.47 -2.65
CA ARG A 144 2.83 8.77 -3.13
C ARG A 144 4.03 9.28 -2.34
N ARG A 145 4.04 9.08 -1.03
CA ARG A 145 5.18 9.43 -0.17
C ARG A 145 6.45 8.63 -0.49
N ASN A 146 6.30 7.42 -0.99
CA ASN A 146 7.41 6.62 -1.50
C ASN A 146 7.73 6.89 -2.98
N GLY A 147 7.23 8.00 -3.54
CA GLY A 147 7.52 8.46 -4.90
C GLY A 147 6.84 7.63 -6.00
N GLY A 148 5.80 6.89 -5.67
CA GLY A 148 5.08 6.01 -6.58
C GLY A 148 3.60 6.33 -6.74
N GLU A 149 2.90 5.41 -7.39
CA GLU A 149 1.46 5.47 -7.62
C GLU A 149 0.79 4.12 -7.37
N LEU A 150 -0.50 4.16 -7.04
CA LEU A 150 -1.36 3.00 -6.90
C LEU A 150 -2.26 2.89 -8.13
N THR A 151 -2.26 1.72 -8.78
CA THR A 151 -3.17 1.37 -9.88
C THR A 151 -3.99 0.13 -9.52
N ILE A 152 -5.18 0.03 -10.11
CA ILE A 152 -6.13 -1.07 -9.87
C ILE A 152 -6.64 -1.56 -11.22
N GLU A 153 -6.48 -2.85 -11.46
CA GLU A 153 -7.08 -3.57 -12.58
C GLU A 153 -8.00 -4.63 -12.01
N SER A 154 -9.24 -4.69 -12.50
CA SER A 154 -10.21 -5.67 -12.00
C SER A 154 -11.28 -5.97 -13.04
N THR A 155 -11.73 -7.22 -13.04
CA THR A 155 -12.88 -7.69 -13.79
C THR A 155 -13.84 -8.37 -12.84
N LEU A 156 -15.10 -8.00 -12.89
CA LEU A 156 -16.14 -8.59 -12.04
C LEU A 156 -16.21 -10.12 -12.29
N GLY A 157 -16.08 -10.90 -11.22
CA GLY A 157 -16.08 -12.36 -11.26
C GLY A 157 -14.71 -13.00 -11.51
N GLU A 158 -13.68 -12.24 -11.85
CA GLU A 158 -12.33 -12.77 -12.15
C GLU A 158 -11.27 -12.40 -11.12
N GLY A 159 -11.53 -11.37 -10.30
CA GLY A 159 -10.64 -10.86 -9.27
C GLY A 159 -10.05 -9.49 -9.58
N SER A 160 -9.09 -9.09 -8.75
CA SER A 160 -8.47 -7.76 -8.83
C SER A 160 -6.96 -7.82 -8.69
N THR A 161 -6.27 -6.89 -9.32
CA THR A 161 -4.85 -6.65 -9.17
C THR A 161 -4.62 -5.23 -8.68
N PHE A 162 -4.05 -5.10 -7.50
CA PHE A 162 -3.61 -3.83 -6.93
C PHE A 162 -2.11 -3.72 -7.08
N THR A 163 -1.65 -2.71 -7.80
CA THR A 163 -0.23 -2.49 -8.06
C THR A 163 0.19 -1.15 -7.49
N PHE A 164 1.24 -1.14 -6.66
CA PHE A 164 1.87 0.10 -6.21
C PHE A 164 3.34 0.12 -6.62
N THR A 165 3.86 1.31 -6.84
CA THR A 165 5.25 1.52 -7.22
C THR A 165 6.02 2.27 -6.14
N ILE A 166 7.35 2.11 -6.15
CA ILE A 166 8.28 2.82 -5.28
C ILE A 166 9.40 3.37 -6.16
N ALA A 167 9.66 4.67 -6.10
CA ALA A 167 10.72 5.27 -6.88
C ALA A 167 12.11 4.78 -6.42
N LYS A 168 12.98 4.43 -7.38
CA LYS A 168 14.38 4.04 -7.10
C LYS A 168 15.24 5.21 -6.66
N VAL A 169 14.80 6.44 -6.92
CA VAL A 169 15.44 7.68 -6.49
C VAL A 169 14.41 8.51 -5.74
N GLN A 170 14.63 8.72 -4.47
CA GLN A 170 13.79 9.60 -3.67
C GLN A 170 14.30 11.04 -3.70
N PRO A 171 13.43 12.06 -3.60
CA PRO A 171 13.89 13.43 -3.42
C PRO A 171 14.71 13.49 -2.12
N LYS A 172 15.89 14.14 -2.19
CA LYS A 172 16.69 14.39 -0.98
C LYS A 172 15.80 15.18 -0.02
N SER A 173 15.64 14.71 1.21
CA SER A 173 15.03 15.49 2.28
C SER A 173 15.85 16.78 2.40
N GLU A 174 15.22 17.92 2.18
CA GLU A 174 15.80 19.20 2.56
C GLU A 174 15.96 19.17 4.08
N THR A 175 17.18 18.96 4.56
CA THR A 175 17.55 19.26 5.93
C THR A 175 17.37 20.74 6.08
N VAL A 176 16.38 21.15 6.86
CA VAL A 176 16.27 22.51 7.37
C VAL A 176 17.53 22.70 8.23
N GLU A 177 18.55 23.34 7.66
CA GLU A 177 19.66 23.86 8.44
C GLU A 177 19.08 24.95 9.33
N ASP A 178 19.00 24.65 10.63
CA ASP A 178 18.78 25.65 11.66
C ASP A 178 19.89 26.72 11.55
N SER A 179 19.53 27.85 10.98
CA SER A 179 20.36 29.03 11.00
C SER A 179 20.32 29.68 12.40
N GLU A 180 20.94 29.03 13.37
CA GLU A 180 21.35 29.68 14.61
C GLU A 180 22.74 30.33 14.40
N GLY A 181 22.74 31.58 14.18
CA GLY A 181 23.94 32.38 14.02
C GLY A 181 23.70 33.87 14.19
N GLY A 182 22.89 34.25 15.18
CA GLY A 182 22.73 35.61 15.61
C GLY A 182 23.78 36.02 16.66
N GLY A 183 24.99 36.29 16.26
CA GLY A 183 26.01 36.89 17.14
C GLY A 183 25.56 38.28 17.58
N ILE A 184 25.31 38.47 18.86
CA ILE A 184 25.12 39.76 19.48
C ILE A 184 26.50 40.35 19.79
N ALA A 185 26.96 41.27 18.96
CA ALA A 185 28.05 42.19 19.35
C ALA A 185 27.47 43.28 20.25
N ARG A 186 28.00 43.46 21.42
CA ARG A 186 27.78 44.66 22.25
C ARG A 186 29.07 45.49 22.27
N PRO A 187 28.94 46.83 22.31
CA PRO A 187 30.04 47.78 22.33
C PRO A 187 30.75 47.79 23.66
#